data_e6fc838b96778325ae2491597547e41a
#
_entry.id   e6fc838b96778325ae2491597547e41a
#
_cell.length_a   1.000
_cell.length_b   1.000
_cell.length_c   1.000
_cell.angle_alpha   90.00
_cell.angle_beta   90.00
_cell.angle_gamma   90.00
#
_symmetry.space_group_name_H-M   'P 1'
#
loop_
_entity.id
_entity.type
_entity.pdbx_description
1 polymer ?
#
loop_
_entity_poly.entity_id
_entity_poly.type
_entity_poly.pdbx_seq_one_letter_code
_entity_poly.pdbx_strand_id
1 'polypeptide(L)'
;MPKRRRGEKKTTYFDYNLLFIIIFLLCFGLVMLYSSSSYTSANKYGDSAHYLKLQARNIAIGLVFMFYFAKKDYHVWRKFGRLAYWGALGFCLVVLAKVPGLTRSSHGQSRWIQVGPIGFQPSELAKIAIIIYLAMLIERIPKQLDKVSSMAKVGIRLVPLVLFVAVNNLSTAIIILGIAVCMLFVASPKYKEFFVVAVLGVLFIFAFINIASYRSDRVEAWKHPETAGDKGYQTMQALYAIGSGKLFGKGLGQSLQKLGNVPEAQNDMIFSIICEELGLFGAVCVILLFVLMLWRMMVIANNAKDLYGALLVTGIMSHIAIQVVLNIAVVTNTIPNTGVILPFISYGGTSLVFLMAEMGLALSVSKGIRPDTIE
;
A
#
# COMPACT_ATOMS: atom_id res chain seq x y z
N MET A 1 -16.03 48.55 26.28
CA MET A 1 -15.02 47.87 25.45
C MET A 1 -14.72 46.49 26.05
N PRO A 2 -15.06 45.40 25.40
CA PRO A 2 -14.72 44.06 25.92
C PRO A 2 -13.24 43.77 25.70
N LYS A 3 -12.53 43.38 26.76
CA LYS A 3 -11.14 42.97 26.73
C LYS A 3 -10.94 41.76 25.78
N ARG A 4 -10.12 41.95 24.72
CA ARG A 4 -9.60 40.87 23.90
C ARG A 4 -8.97 39.84 24.83
N ARG A 5 -9.55 38.61 24.92
CA ARG A 5 -8.93 37.45 25.58
C ARG A 5 -7.62 37.13 24.83
N ARG A 6 -6.51 37.29 25.55
CA ARG A 6 -5.17 36.92 25.12
C ARG A 6 -5.15 35.43 24.84
N GLY A 7 -4.82 35.10 23.58
CA GLY A 7 -4.20 33.88 23.12
C GLY A 7 -4.46 32.59 23.91
N GLU A 8 -5.61 31.95 23.70
CA GLU A 8 -5.69 30.50 23.91
C GLU A 8 -4.67 29.85 22.96
N LYS A 9 -3.62 29.25 23.51
CA LYS A 9 -2.73 28.36 22.77
C LYS A 9 -3.65 27.32 22.14
N LYS A 10 -3.81 27.35 20.80
CA LYS A 10 -4.49 26.27 20.07
C LYS A 10 -3.72 24.98 20.38
N THR A 11 -4.26 24.17 21.28
CA THR A 11 -3.77 22.82 21.50
C THR A 11 -4.04 22.07 20.21
N THR A 12 -2.97 21.84 19.43
CA THR A 12 -3.04 21.01 18.22
C THR A 12 -3.04 19.56 18.67
N TYR A 13 -4.07 18.81 18.30
CA TYR A 13 -4.11 17.38 18.52
C TYR A 13 -3.09 16.71 17.59
N PHE A 14 -2.39 15.70 18.09
CA PHE A 14 -1.50 14.86 17.31
C PHE A 14 -1.77 13.41 17.67
N ASP A 15 -2.02 12.56 16.67
CA ASP A 15 -2.36 11.16 16.91
C ASP A 15 -1.12 10.32 17.23
N TYR A 16 -0.72 10.32 18.52
CA TYR A 16 0.39 9.50 19.00
C TYR A 16 0.09 8.00 18.93
N ASN A 17 -1.19 7.60 19.00
CA ASN A 17 -1.57 6.19 18.91
C ASN A 17 -1.26 5.65 17.49
N LEU A 18 -1.62 6.41 16.46
CA LEU A 18 -1.25 6.05 15.09
C LEU A 18 0.26 5.97 14.91
N LEU A 19 0.99 6.97 15.41
CA LEU A 19 2.46 6.98 15.34
C LEU A 19 3.06 5.76 16.05
N PHE A 20 2.57 5.41 17.23
CA PHE A 20 3.03 4.24 17.99
C PHE A 20 2.81 2.93 17.20
N ILE A 21 1.63 2.75 16.61
CA ILE A 21 1.32 1.55 15.81
C ILE A 21 2.26 1.46 14.60
N ILE A 22 2.54 2.58 13.92
CA ILE A 22 3.47 2.62 12.78
C ILE A 22 4.87 2.17 13.21
N ILE A 23 5.39 2.76 14.29
CA ILE A 23 6.73 2.42 14.82
C ILE A 23 6.79 0.95 15.22
N PHE A 24 5.75 0.45 15.91
CA PHE A 24 5.67 -0.95 16.30
C PHE A 24 5.69 -1.89 15.10
N LEU A 25 4.89 -1.61 14.06
CA LEU A 25 4.88 -2.40 12.83
C LEU A 25 6.23 -2.37 12.10
N LEU A 26 6.93 -1.23 12.10
CA LEU A 26 8.26 -1.12 11.52
C LEU A 26 9.30 -1.95 12.28
N CYS A 27 9.29 -1.88 13.62
CA CYS A 27 10.19 -2.67 14.46
C CYS A 27 9.92 -4.17 14.32
N PHE A 28 8.66 -4.57 14.37
CA PHE A 28 8.23 -5.96 14.16
C PHE A 28 8.63 -6.43 12.75
N GLY A 29 8.41 -5.58 11.74
CA GLY A 29 8.81 -5.83 10.36
C GLY A 29 10.31 -6.07 10.20
N LEU A 30 11.17 -5.30 10.89
CA LEU A 30 12.63 -5.53 10.86
C LEU A 30 13.01 -6.89 11.46
N VAL A 31 12.38 -7.29 12.57
CA VAL A 31 12.61 -8.58 13.20
C VAL A 31 12.21 -9.73 12.26
N MET A 32 11.00 -9.67 11.70
CA MET A 32 10.51 -10.69 10.79
C MET A 32 11.25 -10.72 9.46
N LEU A 33 11.66 -9.55 8.96
CA LEU A 33 12.50 -9.44 7.77
C LEU A 33 13.86 -10.11 7.98
N TYR A 34 14.52 -9.85 9.10
CA TYR A 34 15.79 -10.50 9.42
C TYR A 34 15.60 -12.02 9.52
N SER A 35 14.57 -12.47 10.22
CA SER A 35 14.27 -13.90 10.33
C SER A 35 14.06 -14.54 8.95
N SER A 36 13.21 -13.96 8.10
CA SER A 36 12.84 -14.53 6.80
C SER A 36 13.93 -14.46 5.75
N SER A 37 14.87 -13.50 5.86
CA SER A 37 15.87 -13.23 4.82
C SER A 37 17.30 -13.64 5.17
N SER A 38 17.61 -13.95 6.42
CA SER A 38 18.99 -14.17 6.88
C SER A 38 19.71 -15.27 6.11
N TYR A 39 19.06 -16.39 5.87
CA TYR A 39 19.62 -17.51 5.11
C TYR A 39 19.88 -17.15 3.64
N THR A 40 18.86 -16.60 2.96
CA THR A 40 18.98 -16.19 1.56
C THR A 40 20.00 -15.07 1.38
N SER A 41 20.09 -14.15 2.33
CA SER A 41 21.09 -13.07 2.35
C SER A 41 22.50 -13.60 2.49
N ALA A 42 22.73 -14.51 3.43
CA ALA A 42 24.05 -15.12 3.65
C ALA A 42 24.52 -15.85 2.40
N ASN A 43 23.66 -16.64 1.77
CA ASN A 43 24.02 -17.41 0.57
C ASN A 43 24.26 -16.52 -0.65
N LYS A 44 23.50 -15.44 -0.82
CA LYS A 44 23.56 -14.60 -2.02
C LYS A 44 24.59 -13.49 -1.94
N TYR A 45 24.79 -12.91 -0.75
CA TYR A 45 25.62 -11.71 -0.53
C TYR A 45 26.76 -11.93 0.45
N GLY A 46 26.87 -13.10 1.09
CA GLY A 46 27.85 -13.36 2.15
C GLY A 46 27.56 -12.63 3.48
N ASP A 47 26.42 -11.94 3.59
CA ASP A 47 26.03 -11.15 4.75
C ASP A 47 24.56 -11.42 5.11
N SER A 48 24.33 -12.10 6.23
CA SER A 48 22.99 -12.44 6.71
C SER A 48 22.10 -11.23 7.00
N ALA A 49 22.69 -10.06 7.28
CA ALA A 49 22.00 -8.82 7.60
C ALA A 49 21.82 -7.89 6.40
N HIS A 50 22.15 -8.31 5.18
CA HIS A 50 22.10 -7.46 3.99
C HIS A 50 20.73 -6.77 3.81
N TYR A 51 19.64 -7.53 3.76
CA TYR A 51 18.28 -6.97 3.60
C TYR A 51 17.87 -6.14 4.82
N LEU A 52 18.24 -6.54 6.04
CA LEU A 52 18.00 -5.76 7.26
C LEU A 52 18.64 -4.37 7.19
N LYS A 53 19.92 -4.28 6.78
CA LYS A 53 20.63 -3.01 6.64
C LYS A 53 19.98 -2.10 5.59
N LEU A 54 19.57 -2.66 4.45
CA LEU A 54 18.87 -1.92 3.41
C LEU A 54 17.51 -1.39 3.89
N GLN A 55 16.74 -2.24 4.57
CA GLN A 55 15.42 -1.85 5.10
C GLN A 55 15.54 -0.81 6.21
N ALA A 56 16.49 -0.96 7.13
CA ALA A 56 16.76 0.03 8.17
C ALA A 56 17.14 1.40 7.59
N ARG A 57 17.97 1.43 6.55
CA ARG A 57 18.26 2.66 5.80
C ARG A 57 16.99 3.27 5.19
N ASN A 58 16.14 2.46 4.55
CA ASN A 58 14.91 2.94 3.94
C ASN A 58 13.91 3.43 5.01
N ILE A 59 13.86 2.80 6.19
CA ILE A 59 13.08 3.28 7.34
C ILE A 59 13.61 4.63 7.81
N ALA A 60 14.92 4.80 7.96
CA ALA A 60 15.50 6.08 8.38
C ALA A 60 15.14 7.22 7.41
N ILE A 61 15.27 6.98 6.11
CA ILE A 61 14.85 7.93 5.06
C ILE A 61 13.34 8.16 5.15
N GLY A 62 12.54 7.11 5.29
CA GLY A 62 11.09 7.19 5.40
C GLY A 62 10.63 7.98 6.62
N LEU A 63 11.29 7.83 7.79
CA LEU A 63 11.00 8.63 8.99
C LEU A 63 11.24 10.11 8.74
N VAL A 64 12.31 10.48 8.05
CA VAL A 64 12.57 11.89 7.67
C VAL A 64 11.41 12.41 6.82
N PHE A 65 10.98 11.67 5.79
CA PHE A 65 9.83 12.07 4.97
C PHE A 65 8.54 12.11 5.79
N MET A 66 8.25 11.08 6.60
CA MET A 66 7.06 11.04 7.44
C MET A 66 6.96 12.26 8.35
N PHE A 67 8.03 12.62 9.07
CA PHE A 67 8.03 13.79 9.95
C PHE A 67 8.02 15.11 9.17
N TYR A 68 8.64 15.17 7.99
CA TYR A 68 8.56 16.32 7.11
C TYR A 68 7.11 16.59 6.67
N PHE A 69 6.41 15.57 6.16
CA PHE A 69 5.02 15.67 5.76
C PHE A 69 4.10 15.94 6.96
N ALA A 70 4.35 15.29 8.10
CA ALA A 70 3.59 15.54 9.32
C ALA A 70 3.75 16.97 9.87
N LYS A 71 4.91 17.62 9.70
CA LYS A 71 5.14 19.01 10.15
C LYS A 71 4.47 20.04 9.26
N LYS A 72 4.38 19.78 7.95
CA LYS A 72 3.77 20.70 6.98
C LYS A 72 2.25 20.60 7.02
N ASP A 73 1.57 21.72 6.74
CA ASP A 73 0.11 21.73 6.57
C ASP A 73 -0.25 20.91 5.32
N TYR A 74 -1.17 19.94 5.48
CA TYR A 74 -1.61 19.08 4.39
C TYR A 74 -2.26 19.85 3.22
N HIS A 75 -2.81 21.05 3.43
CA HIS A 75 -3.35 21.91 2.38
C HIS A 75 -2.31 22.36 1.35
N VAL A 76 -1.03 22.38 1.71
CA VAL A 76 0.05 22.71 0.77
C VAL A 76 0.05 21.71 -0.39
N TRP A 77 -0.18 20.43 -0.10
CA TRP A 77 -0.15 19.35 -1.09
C TRP A 77 -1.31 19.42 -2.08
N ARG A 78 -2.42 20.03 -1.69
CA ARG A 78 -3.55 20.28 -2.60
C ARG A 78 -3.13 21.08 -3.85
N LYS A 79 -2.23 22.05 -3.68
CA LYS A 79 -1.71 22.84 -4.81
C LYS A 79 -0.92 22.02 -5.81
N PHE A 80 -0.26 20.99 -5.33
CA PHE A 80 0.58 20.09 -6.13
C PHE A 80 -0.17 18.89 -6.71
N GLY A 81 -1.45 18.68 -6.39
CA GLY A 81 -2.21 17.50 -6.81
C GLY A 81 -2.20 17.27 -8.33
N ARG A 82 -2.34 18.34 -9.15
CA ARG A 82 -2.25 18.22 -10.62
C ARG A 82 -0.83 17.88 -11.07
N LEU A 83 0.16 18.53 -10.50
CA LEU A 83 1.56 18.30 -10.84
C LEU A 83 1.98 16.87 -10.47
N ALA A 84 1.57 16.40 -9.29
CA ALA A 84 1.83 15.02 -8.85
C ALA A 84 1.20 14.00 -9.80
N TYR A 85 -0.04 14.22 -10.24
CA TYR A 85 -0.74 13.34 -11.19
C TYR A 85 -0.01 13.28 -12.54
N TRP A 86 0.29 14.43 -13.16
CA TRP A 86 0.97 14.48 -14.45
C TRP A 86 2.42 13.98 -14.36
N GLY A 87 3.10 14.25 -13.24
CA GLY A 87 4.43 13.72 -12.95
C GLY A 87 4.42 12.20 -12.86
N ALA A 88 3.48 11.62 -12.09
CA ALA A 88 3.33 10.18 -11.99
C ALA A 88 3.00 9.54 -13.35
N LEU A 89 2.12 10.16 -14.14
CA LEU A 89 1.80 9.72 -15.48
C LEU A 89 3.04 9.73 -16.39
N GLY A 90 3.84 10.80 -16.34
CA GLY A 90 5.08 10.92 -17.12
C GLY A 90 6.09 9.84 -16.75
N PHE A 91 6.31 9.58 -15.46
CA PHE A 91 7.19 8.49 -15.01
C PHE A 91 6.67 7.10 -15.43
N CYS A 92 5.36 6.86 -15.37
CA CYS A 92 4.77 5.61 -15.87
C CYS A 92 4.97 5.45 -17.38
N LEU A 93 4.88 6.54 -18.16
CA LEU A 93 5.18 6.55 -19.60
C LEU A 93 6.64 6.20 -19.89
N VAL A 94 7.61 6.75 -19.14
CA VAL A 94 9.04 6.43 -19.28
C VAL A 94 9.28 4.93 -19.10
N VAL A 95 8.64 4.31 -18.11
CA VAL A 95 8.74 2.86 -17.88
C VAL A 95 8.07 2.07 -19.01
N LEU A 96 6.92 2.53 -19.51
CA LEU A 96 6.22 1.88 -20.61
C LEU A 96 7.04 1.94 -21.90
N ALA A 97 7.68 3.08 -22.19
CA ALA A 97 8.56 3.28 -23.34
C ALA A 97 9.89 2.51 -23.23
N LYS A 98 10.16 1.85 -22.09
CA LYS A 98 11.39 1.06 -21.86
C LYS A 98 12.68 1.83 -22.19
N VAL A 99 12.78 3.10 -21.79
CA VAL A 99 13.89 3.99 -22.15
C VAL A 99 15.22 3.35 -21.71
N PRO A 100 16.17 3.11 -22.66
CA PRO A 100 17.47 2.52 -22.34
C PRO A 100 18.25 3.35 -21.33
N GLY A 101 18.92 2.70 -20.38
CA GLY A 101 19.70 3.36 -19.32
C GLY A 101 18.90 3.94 -18.16
N LEU A 102 17.58 4.13 -18.30
CA LEU A 102 16.70 4.63 -17.24
C LEU A 102 15.78 3.56 -16.65
N THR A 103 15.46 2.51 -17.41
CA THR A 103 14.52 1.49 -16.96
C THR A 103 15.23 0.17 -16.67
N ARG A 104 14.84 -0.46 -15.55
CA ARG A 104 15.29 -1.80 -15.17
C ARG A 104 14.13 -2.78 -15.22
N SER A 105 14.35 -3.90 -15.91
CA SER A 105 13.41 -5.01 -15.97
C SER A 105 13.62 -5.96 -14.79
N SER A 106 12.51 -6.39 -14.20
CA SER A 106 12.46 -7.45 -13.20
C SER A 106 11.36 -8.44 -13.59
N HIS A 107 11.67 -9.74 -13.58
CA HIS A 107 10.75 -10.82 -13.98
C HIS A 107 10.09 -10.59 -15.37
N GLY A 108 10.91 -10.15 -16.34
CA GLY A 108 10.45 -9.94 -17.72
C GLY A 108 9.64 -8.67 -17.97
N GLN A 109 9.44 -7.83 -16.96
CA GLN A 109 8.71 -6.57 -17.10
C GLN A 109 9.51 -5.38 -16.58
N SER A 110 9.51 -4.28 -17.34
CA SER A 110 10.11 -3.01 -16.89
C SER A 110 9.17 -2.35 -15.88
N ARG A 111 9.60 -2.20 -14.63
CA ARG A 111 8.78 -1.61 -13.54
C ARG A 111 9.51 -0.54 -12.76
N TRP A 112 10.83 -0.47 -12.90
CA TRP A 112 11.69 0.39 -12.11
C TRP A 112 12.35 1.45 -12.96
N ILE A 113 12.41 2.67 -12.45
CA ILE A 113 13.30 3.72 -12.95
C ILE A 113 14.54 3.70 -12.09
N GLN A 114 15.72 3.65 -12.73
CA GLN A 114 17.00 3.67 -12.07
C GLN A 114 17.75 4.93 -12.48
N VAL A 115 18.09 5.78 -11.51
CA VAL A 115 18.92 6.96 -11.72
C VAL A 115 20.15 6.82 -10.80
N GLY A 116 21.28 6.40 -11.37
CA GLY A 116 22.46 6.06 -10.59
C GLY A 116 22.20 4.91 -9.60
N PRO A 117 22.54 5.07 -8.31
CA PRO A 117 22.33 4.03 -7.30
C PRO A 117 20.88 3.97 -6.77
N ILE A 118 20.03 4.92 -7.15
CA ILE A 118 18.64 5.03 -6.64
C ILE A 118 17.69 4.46 -7.67
N GLY A 119 16.96 3.42 -7.27
CA GLY A 119 15.85 2.87 -8.05
C GLY A 119 14.52 3.11 -7.34
N PHE A 120 13.50 3.55 -8.07
CA PHE A 120 12.15 3.67 -7.55
C PHE A 120 11.12 3.15 -8.55
N GLN A 121 9.98 2.72 -8.04
CA GLN A 121 8.90 2.22 -8.86
C GLN A 121 7.86 3.35 -9.05
N PRO A 122 7.63 3.84 -10.28
CA PRO A 122 6.69 4.94 -10.55
C PRO A 122 5.26 4.68 -10.10
N SER A 123 4.83 3.42 -10.11
CA SER A 123 3.49 3.06 -9.65
C SER A 123 3.29 3.26 -8.13
N GLU A 124 4.35 3.28 -7.33
CA GLU A 124 4.28 3.66 -5.91
C GLU A 124 3.97 5.16 -5.76
N LEU A 125 4.67 5.99 -6.54
CA LEU A 125 4.37 7.42 -6.61
C LEU A 125 2.95 7.68 -7.14
N ALA A 126 2.49 6.87 -8.10
CA ALA A 126 1.15 6.99 -8.67
C ALA A 126 0.03 6.81 -7.63
N LYS A 127 0.23 5.93 -6.62
CA LYS A 127 -0.75 5.74 -5.53
C LYS A 127 -0.93 7.01 -4.70
N ILE A 128 0.17 7.64 -4.28
CA ILE A 128 0.11 8.92 -3.54
C ILE A 128 -0.46 10.03 -4.42
N ALA A 129 0.02 10.13 -5.65
CA ALA A 129 -0.42 11.15 -6.57
C ALA A 129 -1.93 11.10 -6.82
N ILE A 130 -2.50 9.89 -6.97
CA ILE A 130 -3.93 9.72 -7.17
C ILE A 130 -4.74 10.10 -5.93
N ILE A 131 -4.27 9.76 -4.73
CA ILE A 131 -4.93 10.12 -3.47
C ILE A 131 -5.03 11.66 -3.35
N ILE A 132 -3.91 12.35 -3.53
CA ILE A 132 -3.86 13.83 -3.45
C ILE A 132 -4.72 14.46 -4.55
N TYR A 133 -4.63 13.94 -5.78
CA TYR A 133 -5.36 14.46 -6.93
C TYR A 133 -6.87 14.27 -6.80
N LEU A 134 -7.33 13.06 -6.39
CA LEU A 134 -8.74 12.78 -6.18
C LEU A 134 -9.33 13.58 -5.03
N ALA A 135 -8.63 13.67 -3.89
CA ALA A 135 -9.09 14.50 -2.77
C ALA A 135 -9.30 15.94 -3.21
N MET A 136 -8.37 16.50 -4.00
CA MET A 136 -8.48 17.86 -4.56
C MET A 136 -9.65 17.97 -5.56
N LEU A 137 -9.88 16.98 -6.42
CA LEU A 137 -10.96 17.00 -7.41
C LEU A 137 -12.34 16.95 -6.74
N ILE A 138 -12.49 16.00 -5.81
CA ILE A 138 -13.76 15.74 -5.13
C ILE A 138 -14.14 16.96 -4.27
N GLU A 139 -13.19 17.55 -3.56
CA GLU A 139 -13.43 18.77 -2.77
C GLU A 139 -14.01 19.93 -3.61
N ARG A 140 -13.64 20.03 -4.88
CA ARG A 140 -14.11 21.10 -5.79
C ARG A 140 -15.54 20.90 -6.29
N ILE A 141 -16.06 19.67 -6.26
CA ILE A 141 -17.36 19.33 -6.85
C ILE A 141 -18.28 18.54 -5.89
N PRO A 142 -18.30 18.83 -4.57
CA PRO A 142 -18.99 17.97 -3.60
C PRO A 142 -20.48 17.82 -3.89
N LYS A 143 -21.18 18.91 -4.27
CA LYS A 143 -22.62 18.91 -4.58
C LYS A 143 -22.99 18.30 -5.94
N GLN A 144 -21.99 18.04 -6.81
CA GLN A 144 -22.22 17.50 -8.15
C GLN A 144 -22.01 15.97 -8.20
N LEU A 145 -21.44 15.37 -7.15
CA LEU A 145 -21.26 13.91 -7.07
C LEU A 145 -22.56 13.14 -6.98
N ASP A 146 -23.68 13.82 -6.77
CA ASP A 146 -25.03 13.24 -6.86
C ASP A 146 -25.42 12.81 -8.28
N LYS A 147 -24.66 13.24 -9.29
CA LYS A 147 -24.91 12.91 -10.70
C LYS A 147 -23.88 11.89 -11.18
N VAL A 148 -24.34 10.78 -11.75
CA VAL A 148 -23.49 9.75 -12.41
C VAL A 148 -22.52 10.38 -13.40
N SER A 149 -22.96 11.40 -14.15
CA SER A 149 -22.11 12.09 -15.12
C SER A 149 -20.89 12.77 -14.49
N SER A 150 -21.00 13.23 -13.27
CA SER A 150 -19.88 13.88 -12.55
C SER A 150 -18.91 12.82 -11.99
N MET A 151 -19.43 11.70 -11.48
CA MET A 151 -18.61 10.53 -11.10
C MET A 151 -17.86 9.98 -12.31
N ALA A 152 -18.54 9.84 -13.45
CA ALA A 152 -17.91 9.40 -14.68
C ALA A 152 -16.81 10.36 -15.16
N LYS A 153 -17.02 11.68 -15.05
CA LYS A 153 -15.97 12.67 -15.37
C LYS A 153 -14.74 12.55 -14.48
N VAL A 154 -14.90 12.22 -13.20
CA VAL A 154 -13.80 11.92 -12.30
C VAL A 154 -13.13 10.62 -12.73
N GLY A 155 -13.89 9.56 -12.95
CA GLY A 155 -13.41 8.25 -13.40
C GLY A 155 -12.60 8.32 -14.70
N ILE A 156 -13.10 9.02 -15.72
CA ILE A 156 -12.41 9.17 -17.01
C ILE A 156 -11.02 9.81 -16.85
N ARG A 157 -10.85 10.74 -15.90
CA ARG A 157 -9.54 11.35 -15.63
C ARG A 157 -8.54 10.39 -14.99
N LEU A 158 -9.00 9.28 -14.40
CA LEU A 158 -8.14 8.26 -13.80
C LEU A 158 -7.67 7.24 -14.85
N VAL A 159 -8.46 7.05 -15.91
CA VAL A 159 -8.24 6.02 -16.93
C VAL A 159 -6.80 6.03 -17.49
N PRO A 160 -6.20 7.18 -17.89
CA PRO A 160 -4.85 7.17 -18.45
C PRO A 160 -3.82 6.60 -17.47
N LEU A 161 -3.84 7.05 -16.22
CA LEU A 161 -2.89 6.60 -15.20
C LEU A 161 -3.09 5.11 -14.87
N VAL A 162 -4.34 4.68 -14.71
CA VAL A 162 -4.68 3.28 -14.43
C VAL A 162 -4.23 2.38 -15.58
N LEU A 163 -4.48 2.76 -16.83
CA LEU A 163 -4.07 1.97 -18.00
C LEU A 163 -2.55 1.84 -18.09
N PHE A 164 -1.79 2.93 -17.92
CA PHE A 164 -0.32 2.88 -18.00
C PHE A 164 0.29 2.05 -16.87
N VAL A 165 -0.28 2.11 -15.67
CA VAL A 165 0.12 1.23 -14.58
C VAL A 165 -0.29 -0.22 -14.86
N ALA A 166 -1.50 -0.47 -15.37
CA ALA A 166 -2.04 -1.81 -15.60
C ALA A 166 -1.24 -2.63 -16.61
N VAL A 167 -0.67 -1.98 -17.63
CA VAL A 167 0.17 -2.66 -18.64
C VAL A 167 1.37 -3.34 -17.97
N ASN A 168 2.03 -2.67 -17.04
CA ASN A 168 3.24 -3.16 -16.38
C ASN A 168 2.97 -3.83 -15.02
N ASN A 169 1.92 -3.41 -14.31
CA ASN A 169 1.59 -3.88 -12.96
C ASN A 169 0.08 -3.83 -12.70
N LEU A 170 -0.61 -4.90 -13.10
CA LEU A 170 -2.05 -5.02 -12.91
C LEU A 170 -2.45 -4.94 -11.42
N SER A 171 -1.67 -5.53 -10.54
CA SER A 171 -1.95 -5.54 -9.09
C SER A 171 -2.00 -4.12 -8.51
N THR A 172 -1.03 -3.29 -8.89
CA THR A 172 -1.02 -1.87 -8.47
C THR A 172 -2.16 -1.08 -9.13
N ALA A 173 -2.53 -1.40 -10.36
CA ALA A 173 -3.70 -0.77 -11.00
C ALA A 173 -5.00 -1.11 -10.28
N ILE A 174 -5.17 -2.35 -9.80
CA ILE A 174 -6.30 -2.77 -8.96
C ILE A 174 -6.32 -1.98 -7.64
N ILE A 175 -5.16 -1.80 -7.00
CA ILE A 175 -5.06 -0.99 -5.78
C ILE A 175 -5.48 0.46 -6.07
N ILE A 176 -4.98 1.08 -7.14
CA ILE A 176 -5.33 2.46 -7.53
C ILE A 176 -6.83 2.59 -7.80
N LEU A 177 -7.43 1.63 -8.52
CA LEU A 177 -8.88 1.60 -8.73
C LEU A 177 -9.64 1.45 -7.42
N GLY A 178 -9.22 0.55 -6.54
CA GLY A 178 -9.84 0.35 -5.23
C GLY A 178 -9.77 1.61 -4.36
N ILE A 179 -8.64 2.31 -4.33
CA ILE A 179 -8.49 3.60 -3.65
C ILE A 179 -9.51 4.61 -4.21
N ALA A 180 -9.59 4.74 -5.53
CA ALA A 180 -10.50 5.67 -6.18
C ALA A 180 -11.96 5.35 -5.87
N VAL A 181 -12.32 4.06 -5.90
CA VAL A 181 -13.66 3.59 -5.55
C VAL A 181 -13.99 3.93 -4.10
N CYS A 182 -13.13 3.64 -3.13
CA CYS A 182 -13.37 3.96 -1.73
C CYS A 182 -13.51 5.46 -1.49
N MET A 183 -12.63 6.28 -2.09
CA MET A 183 -12.71 7.74 -1.96
C MET A 183 -14.00 8.33 -2.55
N LEU A 184 -14.42 7.83 -3.69
CA LEU A 184 -15.69 8.23 -4.32
C LEU A 184 -16.88 7.76 -3.49
N PHE A 185 -16.82 6.55 -2.92
CA PHE A 185 -17.86 6.00 -2.05
C PHE A 185 -18.11 6.88 -0.82
N VAL A 186 -17.05 7.26 -0.12
CA VAL A 186 -17.17 8.12 1.07
C VAL A 186 -17.68 9.51 0.70
N ALA A 187 -17.36 10.00 -0.50
CA ALA A 187 -17.76 11.34 -0.95
C ALA A 187 -19.17 11.41 -1.56
N SER A 188 -19.78 10.27 -1.93
CA SER A 188 -21.06 10.24 -2.61
C SER A 188 -22.18 9.78 -1.69
N PRO A 189 -23.35 10.48 -1.65
CA PRO A 189 -24.50 10.04 -0.89
C PRO A 189 -25.30 8.90 -1.57
N LYS A 190 -24.96 8.54 -2.82
CA LYS A 190 -25.73 7.58 -3.61
C LYS A 190 -25.01 6.24 -3.78
N TYR A 191 -25.50 5.22 -3.09
CA TYR A 191 -24.90 3.88 -3.09
C TYR A 191 -25.21 3.05 -4.34
N LYS A 192 -26.33 3.31 -5.04
CA LYS A 192 -26.74 2.50 -6.21
C LYS A 192 -25.80 2.67 -7.40
N GLU A 193 -25.39 3.89 -7.69
CA GLU A 193 -24.45 4.17 -8.79
C GLU A 193 -23.07 3.59 -8.52
N PHE A 194 -22.74 3.42 -7.26
CA PHE A 194 -21.52 2.79 -6.81
C PHE A 194 -21.42 1.32 -7.20
N PHE A 195 -22.55 0.60 -7.08
CA PHE A 195 -22.61 -0.81 -7.49
C PHE A 195 -22.30 -0.96 -8.97
N VAL A 196 -22.80 -0.05 -9.81
CA VAL A 196 -22.50 -0.04 -11.25
C VAL A 196 -21.02 0.18 -11.52
N VAL A 197 -20.39 1.14 -10.82
CA VAL A 197 -18.94 1.41 -10.97
C VAL A 197 -18.11 0.21 -10.49
N ALA A 198 -18.51 -0.42 -9.40
CA ALA A 198 -17.84 -1.63 -8.89
C ALA A 198 -17.93 -2.79 -9.89
N VAL A 199 -19.12 -3.04 -10.46
CA VAL A 199 -19.32 -4.06 -11.50
C VAL A 199 -18.49 -3.77 -12.74
N LEU A 200 -18.47 -2.53 -13.22
CA LEU A 200 -17.62 -2.13 -14.36
C LEU A 200 -16.13 -2.30 -14.07
N GLY A 201 -15.70 -2.01 -12.84
CA GLY A 201 -14.33 -2.24 -12.39
C GLY A 201 -13.96 -3.74 -12.41
N VAL A 202 -14.85 -4.60 -11.91
CA VAL A 202 -14.66 -6.06 -11.94
C VAL A 202 -14.61 -6.57 -13.38
N LEU A 203 -15.52 -6.13 -14.24
CA LEU A 203 -15.52 -6.49 -15.67
C LEU A 203 -14.25 -6.03 -16.37
N PHE A 204 -13.75 -4.84 -16.05
CA PHE A 204 -12.47 -4.34 -16.57
C PHE A 204 -11.31 -5.23 -16.16
N ILE A 205 -11.22 -5.60 -14.87
CA ILE A 205 -10.19 -6.50 -14.36
C ILE A 205 -10.26 -7.85 -15.07
N PHE A 206 -11.47 -8.41 -15.20
CA PHE A 206 -11.68 -9.71 -15.86
C PHE A 206 -11.30 -9.67 -17.34
N ALA A 207 -11.70 -8.65 -18.06
CA ALA A 207 -11.31 -8.46 -19.46
C ALA A 207 -9.78 -8.32 -19.60
N PHE A 208 -9.15 -7.57 -18.67
CA PHE A 208 -7.72 -7.30 -18.72
C PHE A 208 -6.85 -8.52 -18.33
N ILE A 209 -7.36 -9.46 -17.54
CA ILE A 209 -6.70 -10.73 -17.23
C ILE A 209 -6.60 -11.59 -18.49
N ASN A 210 -7.65 -11.62 -19.31
CA ASN A 210 -7.71 -12.48 -20.50
C ASN A 210 -6.86 -11.99 -21.69
N ILE A 211 -6.36 -10.74 -21.66
CA ILE A 211 -5.59 -10.17 -22.79
C ILE A 211 -4.13 -10.65 -22.83
N ALA A 212 -3.54 -11.09 -21.72
CA ALA A 212 -2.12 -11.44 -21.67
C ALA A 212 -1.90 -12.87 -21.14
N SER A 213 -1.25 -13.72 -21.95
CA SER A 213 -0.95 -15.12 -21.63
C SER A 213 -0.21 -15.33 -20.30
N TYR A 214 0.73 -14.44 -19.96
CA TYR A 214 1.46 -14.46 -18.69
C TYR A 214 0.53 -14.33 -17.45
N ARG A 215 -0.67 -13.77 -17.61
CA ARG A 215 -1.67 -13.64 -16.55
C ARG A 215 -2.52 -14.88 -16.41
N SER A 216 -2.81 -15.57 -17.52
CA SER A 216 -3.48 -16.87 -17.51
C SER A 216 -2.67 -17.92 -16.74
N ASP A 217 -1.34 -17.92 -16.88
CA ASP A 217 -0.46 -18.82 -16.13
C ASP A 217 -0.53 -18.62 -14.61
N ARG A 218 -0.78 -17.39 -14.13
CA ARG A 218 -0.99 -17.14 -12.69
C ARG A 218 -2.32 -17.67 -12.19
N VAL A 219 -3.35 -17.62 -13.04
CA VAL A 219 -4.67 -18.18 -12.73
C VAL A 219 -4.60 -19.71 -12.71
N GLU A 220 -3.85 -20.29 -13.64
CA GLU A 220 -3.59 -21.74 -13.67
C GLU A 220 -2.83 -22.20 -12.42
N ALA A 221 -1.74 -21.49 -12.06
CA ALA A 221 -0.99 -21.77 -10.83
C ALA A 221 -1.80 -21.58 -9.54
N TRP A 222 -2.82 -20.73 -9.56
CA TRP A 222 -3.75 -20.58 -8.45
C TRP A 222 -4.72 -21.73 -8.33
N LYS A 223 -5.28 -22.21 -9.46
CA LYS A 223 -6.25 -23.30 -9.48
C LYS A 223 -5.60 -24.67 -9.23
N HIS A 224 -4.42 -24.87 -9.80
CA HIS A 224 -3.70 -26.14 -9.77
C HIS A 224 -2.23 -25.92 -9.37
N PRO A 225 -1.96 -25.47 -8.12
CA PRO A 225 -0.60 -25.14 -7.69
C PRO A 225 0.33 -26.35 -7.70
N GLU A 226 -0.20 -27.55 -7.56
CA GLU A 226 0.55 -28.82 -7.57
C GLU A 226 1.13 -29.18 -8.95
N THR A 227 0.54 -28.68 -10.05
CA THR A 227 0.95 -29.01 -11.43
C THR A 227 1.58 -27.83 -12.17
N ALA A 228 1.53 -26.62 -11.61
CA ALA A 228 1.91 -25.39 -12.30
C ALA A 228 3.42 -25.04 -12.24
N GLY A 229 4.30 -26.00 -11.94
CA GLY A 229 5.75 -25.79 -11.90
C GLY A 229 6.18 -24.74 -10.89
N ASP A 230 7.17 -23.89 -11.24
CA ASP A 230 7.77 -22.91 -10.32
C ASP A 230 6.77 -21.92 -9.72
N LYS A 231 5.73 -21.54 -10.48
CA LYS A 231 4.71 -20.58 -10.03
C LYS A 231 3.79 -21.19 -8.98
N GLY A 232 3.45 -22.48 -9.13
CA GLY A 232 2.68 -23.24 -8.15
C GLY A 232 3.51 -23.59 -6.93
N TYR A 233 4.81 -23.87 -7.11
CA TYR A 233 5.73 -24.21 -6.04
C TYR A 233 5.77 -23.13 -4.93
N GLN A 234 5.87 -21.85 -5.30
CA GLN A 234 5.86 -20.75 -4.33
C GLN A 234 4.58 -20.79 -3.46
N THR A 235 3.43 -20.97 -4.07
CA THR A 235 2.13 -21.06 -3.38
C THR A 235 2.06 -22.25 -2.45
N MET A 236 2.47 -23.43 -2.91
CA MET A 236 2.46 -24.66 -2.10
C MET A 236 3.37 -24.54 -0.87
N GLN A 237 4.58 -24.00 -1.03
CA GLN A 237 5.50 -23.81 0.09
C GLN A 237 4.97 -22.78 1.10
N ALA A 238 4.29 -21.71 0.64
CA ALA A 238 3.64 -20.75 1.53
C ALA A 238 2.50 -21.40 2.33
N LEU A 239 1.69 -22.27 1.70
CA LEU A 239 0.62 -23.01 2.40
C LEU A 239 1.19 -24.02 3.41
N TYR A 240 2.30 -24.70 3.07
CA TYR A 240 3.00 -25.58 4.03
C TYR A 240 3.55 -24.80 5.23
N ALA A 241 4.10 -23.59 5.01
CA ALA A 241 4.53 -22.71 6.08
C ALA A 241 3.37 -22.39 7.03
N ILE A 242 2.23 -21.92 6.48
CA ILE A 242 1.03 -21.60 7.27
C ILE A 242 0.55 -22.82 8.07
N GLY A 243 0.37 -23.97 7.40
CA GLY A 243 -0.15 -25.17 8.03
C GLY A 243 0.78 -25.73 9.12
N SER A 244 2.11 -25.62 8.93
CA SER A 244 3.09 -26.12 9.88
C SER A 244 3.22 -25.27 11.16
N GLY A 245 2.77 -24.00 11.13
CA GLY A 245 2.83 -23.09 12.28
C GLY A 245 1.84 -23.41 13.40
N LYS A 246 0.74 -24.11 13.11
CA LYS A 246 -0.28 -24.47 14.12
C LYS A 246 -0.77 -23.22 14.90
N LEU A 247 -1.07 -23.37 16.21
CA LEU A 247 -1.59 -22.26 17.04
C LEU A 247 -0.50 -21.28 17.49
N PHE A 248 0.66 -21.78 17.94
CA PHE A 248 1.70 -20.94 18.58
C PHE A 248 2.99 -20.83 17.77
N GLY A 249 3.07 -21.44 16.59
CA GLY A 249 4.25 -21.41 15.75
C GLY A 249 5.36 -22.35 16.20
N LYS A 250 6.43 -22.37 15.40
CA LYS A 250 7.65 -23.14 15.67
C LYS A 250 8.65 -22.38 16.56
N GLY A 251 8.38 -21.10 16.80
CA GLY A 251 9.28 -20.15 17.48
C GLY A 251 9.98 -19.20 16.48
N LEU A 252 10.27 -18.01 16.95
CA LEU A 252 10.95 -16.99 16.15
C LEU A 252 12.31 -17.53 15.65
N GLY A 253 12.58 -17.35 14.38
CA GLY A 253 13.82 -17.83 13.77
C GLY A 253 13.83 -19.34 13.42
N GLN A 254 12.76 -20.09 13.70
CA GLN A 254 12.71 -21.55 13.54
C GLN A 254 11.90 -22.01 12.30
N SER A 255 11.56 -21.12 11.39
CA SER A 255 10.92 -21.50 10.13
C SER A 255 11.88 -22.37 9.29
N LEU A 256 11.42 -23.49 8.80
CA LEU A 256 12.13 -24.34 7.85
C LEU A 256 11.91 -23.87 6.41
N GLN A 257 10.76 -23.28 6.15
CA GLN A 257 10.38 -22.84 4.81
C GLN A 257 11.20 -21.63 4.31
N LYS A 258 11.74 -20.80 5.22
CA LYS A 258 12.66 -19.69 4.88
C LYS A 258 14.04 -20.15 4.40
N LEU A 259 14.43 -21.41 4.61
CA LEU A 259 15.72 -21.96 4.21
C LEU A 259 15.83 -22.23 2.69
N GLY A 260 15.17 -21.41 1.89
CA GLY A 260 15.19 -21.47 0.42
C GLY A 260 13.97 -22.19 -0.19
N ASN A 261 13.08 -22.76 0.62
CA ASN A 261 11.90 -23.44 0.13
C ASN A 261 10.82 -22.47 -0.36
N VAL A 262 10.59 -21.35 0.36
CA VAL A 262 9.68 -20.28 -0.10
C VAL A 262 10.47 -19.24 -0.87
N PRO A 263 10.30 -19.13 -2.19
CA PRO A 263 10.87 -18.03 -2.98
C PRO A 263 10.31 -16.69 -2.48
N GLU A 264 11.16 -15.66 -2.49
CA GLU A 264 10.76 -14.28 -2.11
C GLU A 264 10.13 -14.18 -0.71
N ALA A 265 10.54 -15.05 0.24
CA ALA A 265 10.02 -15.12 1.61
C ALA A 265 10.05 -13.77 2.35
N GLN A 266 11.02 -12.91 2.03
CA GLN A 266 11.19 -11.58 2.61
C GLN A 266 10.27 -10.51 1.97
N ASN A 267 9.68 -10.79 0.81
CA ASN A 267 8.86 -9.84 0.03
C ASN A 267 7.36 -10.10 0.24
N ASP A 268 6.69 -10.63 -0.76
CA ASP A 268 5.24 -10.85 -0.78
C ASP A 268 4.77 -12.05 0.04
N MET A 269 5.67 -12.99 0.38
CA MET A 269 5.35 -14.20 1.14
C MET A 269 5.70 -14.11 2.64
N ILE A 270 6.10 -12.94 3.16
CA ILE A 270 6.55 -12.82 4.55
C ILE A 270 5.47 -13.24 5.56
N PHE A 271 4.19 -13.04 5.23
CA PHE A 271 3.08 -13.43 6.11
C PHE A 271 3.03 -14.94 6.34
N SER A 272 3.41 -15.79 5.36
CA SER A 272 3.51 -17.24 5.57
C SER A 272 4.59 -17.61 6.58
N ILE A 273 5.73 -16.89 6.57
CA ILE A 273 6.81 -17.11 7.56
C ILE A 273 6.37 -16.64 8.96
N ILE A 274 5.62 -15.52 9.05
CA ILE A 274 5.01 -15.09 10.31
C ILE A 274 4.09 -16.19 10.85
N CYS A 275 3.24 -16.78 10.01
CA CYS A 275 2.38 -17.90 10.39
C CYS A 275 3.19 -19.13 10.85
N GLU A 276 4.30 -19.46 10.17
CA GLU A 276 5.13 -20.60 10.57
C GLU A 276 5.85 -20.38 11.90
N GLU A 277 6.43 -19.19 12.12
CA GLU A 277 7.22 -18.90 13.31
C GLU A 277 6.37 -18.54 14.54
N LEU A 278 5.28 -17.80 14.36
CA LEU A 278 4.44 -17.28 15.44
C LEU A 278 3.05 -17.94 15.52
N GLY A 279 2.74 -18.81 14.58
CA GLY A 279 1.47 -19.53 14.51
C GLY A 279 0.27 -18.65 14.17
N LEU A 280 -0.91 -19.23 14.34
CA LEU A 280 -2.19 -18.52 14.19
C LEU A 280 -2.28 -17.32 15.14
N PHE A 281 -1.77 -17.45 16.36
CA PHE A 281 -1.77 -16.37 17.34
C PHE A 281 -1.00 -15.15 16.82
N GLY A 282 0.21 -15.33 16.28
CA GLY A 282 1.00 -14.24 15.69
C GLY A 282 0.34 -13.63 14.46
N ALA A 283 -0.24 -14.46 13.59
CA ALA A 283 -0.98 -13.99 12.41
C ALA A 283 -2.18 -13.10 12.80
N VAL A 284 -2.98 -13.53 13.78
CA VAL A 284 -4.13 -12.76 14.29
C VAL A 284 -3.66 -11.45 14.93
N CYS A 285 -2.58 -11.46 15.72
CA CYS A 285 -2.02 -10.24 16.30
C CYS A 285 -1.61 -9.21 15.23
N VAL A 286 -0.96 -9.66 14.16
CA VAL A 286 -0.59 -8.79 13.04
C VAL A 286 -1.83 -8.20 12.35
N ILE A 287 -2.85 -9.01 12.08
CA ILE A 287 -4.11 -8.54 11.50
C ILE A 287 -4.78 -7.51 12.41
N LEU A 288 -4.83 -7.77 13.72
CA LEU A 288 -5.42 -6.84 14.70
C LEU A 288 -4.65 -5.50 14.76
N LEU A 289 -3.33 -5.52 14.64
CA LEU A 289 -2.54 -4.28 14.54
C LEU A 289 -2.91 -3.45 13.30
N PHE A 290 -3.10 -4.08 12.15
CA PHE A 290 -3.59 -3.37 10.96
C PHE A 290 -5.01 -2.86 11.15
N VAL A 291 -5.91 -3.65 11.76
CA VAL A 291 -7.28 -3.20 12.07
C VAL A 291 -7.26 -1.98 13.01
N LEU A 292 -6.44 -2.00 14.05
CA LEU A 292 -6.26 -0.86 14.96
C LEU A 292 -5.71 0.37 14.23
N MET A 293 -4.75 0.19 13.32
CA MET A 293 -4.22 1.28 12.50
C MET A 293 -5.30 1.89 11.62
N LEU A 294 -6.09 1.06 10.92
CA LEU A 294 -7.20 1.51 10.07
C LEU A 294 -8.28 2.20 10.90
N TRP A 295 -8.59 1.69 12.08
CA TRP A 295 -9.50 2.36 13.03
C TRP A 295 -9.01 3.76 13.38
N ARG A 296 -7.74 3.91 13.78
CA ARG A 296 -7.19 5.24 14.10
C ARG A 296 -7.27 6.19 12.91
N MET A 297 -6.99 5.69 11.69
CA MET A 297 -7.11 6.49 10.47
C MET A 297 -8.58 6.87 10.20
N MET A 298 -9.53 5.99 10.45
CA MET A 298 -10.96 6.28 10.32
C MET A 298 -11.38 7.38 11.32
N VAL A 299 -10.90 7.32 12.57
CA VAL A 299 -11.13 8.38 13.57
C VAL A 299 -10.58 9.72 13.07
N ILE A 300 -9.36 9.73 12.50
CA ILE A 300 -8.76 10.95 11.92
C ILE A 300 -9.60 11.48 10.74
N ALA A 301 -10.05 10.60 9.85
CA ALA A 301 -10.85 10.98 8.68
C ALA A 301 -12.20 11.59 9.08
N ASN A 302 -12.90 10.96 10.03
CA ASN A 302 -14.21 11.42 10.49
C ASN A 302 -14.15 12.77 11.26
N ASN A 303 -13.03 13.04 11.94
CA ASN A 303 -12.84 14.27 12.70
C ASN A 303 -11.96 15.30 11.96
N ALA A 304 -11.66 15.09 10.67
CA ALA A 304 -10.87 16.01 9.88
C ALA A 304 -11.56 17.37 9.75
N LYS A 305 -10.78 18.44 9.77
CA LYS A 305 -11.29 19.82 9.72
C LYS A 305 -12.09 20.14 8.47
N ASP A 306 -11.77 19.51 7.37
CA ASP A 306 -12.35 19.75 6.04
C ASP A 306 -12.41 18.46 5.20
N LEU A 307 -13.20 18.53 4.13
CA LEU A 307 -13.42 17.40 3.22
C LEU A 307 -12.12 16.91 2.55
N TYR A 308 -11.20 17.83 2.22
CA TYR A 308 -9.94 17.47 1.59
C TYR A 308 -9.10 16.59 2.52
N GLY A 309 -8.96 16.97 3.80
CA GLY A 309 -8.25 16.18 4.80
C GLY A 309 -8.92 14.82 5.05
N ALA A 310 -10.25 14.79 5.17
CA ALA A 310 -11.01 13.54 5.32
C ALA A 310 -10.75 12.58 4.15
N LEU A 311 -10.84 13.07 2.92
CA LEU A 311 -10.61 12.27 1.71
C LEU A 311 -9.16 11.83 1.56
N LEU A 312 -8.20 12.66 1.94
CA LEU A 312 -6.78 12.34 1.92
C LEU A 312 -6.50 11.13 2.84
N VAL A 313 -6.98 11.18 4.08
CA VAL A 313 -6.81 10.07 5.04
C VAL A 313 -7.60 8.84 4.59
N THR A 314 -8.81 9.00 4.07
CA THR A 314 -9.61 7.89 3.50
C THR A 314 -8.86 7.20 2.37
N GLY A 315 -8.23 7.94 1.46
CA GLY A 315 -7.44 7.37 0.37
C GLY A 315 -6.24 6.57 0.87
N ILE A 316 -5.49 7.10 1.84
CA ILE A 316 -4.34 6.43 2.45
C ILE A 316 -4.80 5.16 3.21
N MET A 317 -5.88 5.26 4.00
CA MET A 317 -6.48 4.14 4.71
C MET A 317 -6.90 3.02 3.73
N SER A 318 -7.56 3.38 2.63
CA SER A 318 -7.98 2.44 1.60
C SER A 318 -6.79 1.78 0.92
N HIS A 319 -5.71 2.53 0.63
CA HIS A 319 -4.46 1.97 0.09
C HIS A 319 -3.93 0.85 0.98
N ILE A 320 -3.75 1.13 2.27
CA ILE A 320 -3.21 0.15 3.23
C ILE A 320 -4.15 -1.05 3.38
N ALA A 321 -5.45 -0.80 3.55
CA ALA A 321 -6.45 -1.85 3.73
C ALA A 321 -6.46 -2.82 2.54
N ILE A 322 -6.52 -2.29 1.32
CA ILE A 322 -6.53 -3.11 0.10
C ILE A 322 -5.23 -3.89 -0.03
N GLN A 323 -4.08 -3.27 0.25
CA GLN A 323 -2.78 -3.91 0.13
C GLN A 323 -2.61 -5.05 1.14
N VAL A 324 -3.03 -4.87 2.39
CA VAL A 324 -3.03 -5.92 3.43
C VAL A 324 -3.94 -7.07 3.04
N VAL A 325 -5.18 -6.78 2.64
CA VAL A 325 -6.16 -7.80 2.23
C VAL A 325 -5.64 -8.59 1.03
N LEU A 326 -5.10 -7.93 0.01
CA LEU A 326 -4.55 -8.59 -1.17
C LEU A 326 -3.34 -9.49 -0.82
N ASN A 327 -2.43 -9.02 0.04
CA ASN A 327 -1.28 -9.83 0.45
C ASN A 327 -1.73 -11.10 1.19
N ILE A 328 -2.58 -10.96 2.20
CA ILE A 328 -3.09 -12.11 2.98
C ILE A 328 -3.85 -13.08 2.07
N ALA A 329 -4.72 -12.56 1.18
CA ALA A 329 -5.50 -13.39 0.26
C ALA A 329 -4.61 -14.16 -0.75
N VAL A 330 -3.48 -13.58 -1.18
CA VAL A 330 -2.49 -14.25 -2.02
C VAL A 330 -1.78 -15.37 -1.24
N VAL A 331 -1.27 -15.04 -0.05
CA VAL A 331 -0.48 -15.99 0.77
C VAL A 331 -1.32 -17.18 1.21
N THR A 332 -2.63 -16.98 1.44
CA THR A 332 -3.61 -18.03 1.75
C THR A 332 -4.19 -18.74 0.50
N ASN A 333 -3.67 -18.44 -0.68
CA ASN A 333 -4.17 -18.96 -1.96
C ASN A 333 -5.68 -18.72 -2.21
N THR A 334 -6.26 -17.66 -1.61
CA THR A 334 -7.65 -17.25 -1.86
C THR A 334 -7.81 -16.58 -3.24
N ILE A 335 -6.76 -15.89 -3.69
CA ILE A 335 -6.66 -15.24 -5.01
C ILE A 335 -5.32 -15.57 -5.67
N PRO A 336 -5.21 -15.43 -7.01
CA PRO A 336 -3.94 -15.64 -7.72
C PRO A 336 -2.83 -14.74 -7.20
N ASN A 337 -1.56 -15.22 -7.26
CA ASN A 337 -0.40 -14.45 -6.81
C ASN A 337 -0.27 -13.11 -7.55
N THR A 338 -0.27 -12.02 -6.79
CA THR A 338 -0.22 -10.64 -7.29
C THR A 338 1.15 -9.97 -7.08
N GLY A 339 2.01 -10.52 -6.21
CA GLY A 339 3.30 -9.93 -5.85
C GLY A 339 3.16 -8.64 -5.03
N VAL A 340 2.03 -8.46 -4.32
CA VAL A 340 1.79 -7.30 -3.45
C VAL A 340 2.41 -7.57 -2.08
N ILE A 341 3.26 -6.64 -1.62
CA ILE A 341 3.95 -6.75 -0.34
C ILE A 341 3.05 -6.35 0.84
N LEU A 342 3.33 -6.89 2.04
CA LEU A 342 2.65 -6.51 3.27
C LEU A 342 3.21 -5.16 3.77
N PRO A 343 2.37 -4.11 3.93
CA PRO A 343 2.82 -2.78 4.34
C PRO A 343 3.64 -2.80 5.64
N PHE A 344 4.70 -1.99 5.72
CA PHE A 344 5.62 -1.83 6.85
C PHE A 344 6.45 -3.07 7.23
N ILE A 345 5.99 -4.28 6.95
CA ILE A 345 6.61 -5.54 7.39
C ILE A 345 7.50 -6.13 6.31
N SER A 346 7.01 -6.25 5.07
CA SER A 346 7.78 -6.80 3.96
C SER A 346 8.97 -5.94 3.55
N TYR A 347 9.96 -6.55 2.92
CA TYR A 347 11.00 -5.80 2.23
C TYR A 347 10.40 -5.02 1.05
N GLY A 348 10.36 -3.70 1.19
CA GLY A 348 9.68 -2.83 0.23
C GLY A 348 10.58 -1.85 -0.52
N GLY A 349 11.86 -1.76 -0.16
CA GLY A 349 12.77 -0.77 -0.78
C GLY A 349 12.20 0.65 -0.69
N THR A 350 12.11 1.34 -1.83
CA THR A 350 11.55 2.71 -1.91
C THR A 350 10.04 2.78 -1.69
N SER A 351 9.31 1.67 -1.85
CA SER A 351 7.88 1.60 -1.58
C SER A 351 7.55 1.95 -0.12
N LEU A 352 8.40 1.51 0.83
CA LEU A 352 8.26 1.85 2.23
C LEU A 352 8.41 3.36 2.50
N VAL A 353 9.32 4.02 1.79
CA VAL A 353 9.52 5.49 1.94
C VAL A 353 8.27 6.25 1.50
N PHE A 354 7.64 5.85 0.40
CA PHE A 354 6.39 6.43 -0.07
C PHE A 354 5.24 6.18 0.93
N LEU A 355 5.13 4.96 1.45
CA LEU A 355 4.13 4.62 2.45
C LEU A 355 4.30 5.45 3.74
N MET A 356 5.53 5.66 4.20
CA MET A 356 5.81 6.52 5.35
C MET A 356 5.50 7.98 5.08
N ALA A 357 5.69 8.47 3.86
CA ALA A 357 5.25 9.81 3.46
C ALA A 357 3.72 9.94 3.53
N GLU A 358 2.96 8.93 3.09
CA GLU A 358 1.50 8.87 3.25
C GLU A 358 1.10 8.92 4.73
N MET A 359 1.78 8.16 5.62
CA MET A 359 1.54 8.25 7.06
C MET A 359 1.80 9.65 7.60
N GLY A 360 2.83 10.34 7.10
CA GLY A 360 3.11 11.72 7.43
C GLY A 360 1.96 12.67 7.06
N LEU A 361 1.33 12.45 5.89
CA LEU A 361 0.14 13.20 5.48
C LEU A 361 -1.05 12.94 6.43
N ALA A 362 -1.32 11.69 6.80
CA ALA A 362 -2.39 11.35 7.74
C ALA A 362 -2.16 12.00 9.11
N LEU A 363 -0.91 11.97 9.62
CA LEU A 363 -0.52 12.64 10.87
C LEU A 363 -0.62 14.17 10.75
N SER A 364 -0.39 14.76 9.57
CA SER A 364 -0.61 16.20 9.35
C SER A 364 -2.09 16.56 9.46
N VAL A 365 -2.99 15.74 8.91
CA VAL A 365 -4.44 15.95 9.04
C VAL A 365 -4.87 15.87 10.50
N SER A 366 -4.33 14.93 11.28
CA SER A 366 -4.70 14.79 12.70
C SER A 366 -4.44 16.06 13.51
N LYS A 367 -3.43 16.88 13.17
CA LYS A 367 -3.17 18.17 13.82
C LYS A 367 -4.27 19.19 13.67
N GLY A 368 -5.13 19.05 12.66
CA GLY A 368 -6.27 19.92 12.44
C GLY A 368 -7.49 19.59 13.29
N ILE A 369 -7.50 18.44 13.97
CA ILE A 369 -8.63 17.97 14.76
C ILE A 369 -8.74 18.77 16.06
N ARG A 370 -9.96 19.08 16.48
CA ARG A 370 -10.23 19.68 17.78
C ARG A 370 -10.28 18.59 18.84
N PRO A 371 -9.57 18.75 19.98
CA PRO A 371 -9.56 17.73 21.04
C PRO A 371 -10.95 17.34 21.55
N ASP A 372 -11.86 18.30 21.59
CA ASP A 372 -13.22 18.14 22.10
C ASP A 372 -14.15 17.29 21.21
N THR A 373 -13.70 16.87 20.04
CA THR A 373 -14.48 16.05 19.09
C THR A 373 -14.10 14.57 19.08
N ILE A 374 -13.16 14.17 19.94
CA ILE A 374 -12.61 12.80 19.98
C ILE A 374 -13.10 12.08 21.24
N GLU A 375 -14.39 12.12 21.52
CA GLU A 375 -15.01 11.25 22.55
C GLU A 375 -15.59 9.99 21.91
#